data_d8c1bb269100fb0f2e7601f67659ca46
#
_entry.id   d8c1bb269100fb0f2e7601f67659ca46
#
_cell.length_a   1.000
_cell.length_b   1.000
_cell.length_c   1.000
_cell.angle_alpha   90.00
_cell.angle_beta   90.00
_cell.angle_gamma   90.00
#
_symmetry.space_group_name_H-M   'P 1'
#
loop_
_entity.id
_entity.type
_entity.pdbx_description
1 polymer ?
#
loop_
_entity_poly.entity_id
_entity_poly.type
_entity_poly.pdbx_seq_one_letter_code
_entity_poly.pdbx_strand_id
1 'polypeptide(L)'
;MFKLHTVPLNAEKSNIYSVYVNGEKAETNFARVSAMPFNTPWPGHQRPLDQTEEASFISFESDDEVYLKVNFCEDFAKAVVRPLSKGVEVSVDEDGSIRFTLKEHGAYTLELDGSHNALHIFFNPVRDFKKEAEEDKNKGRNVYYYGEGEHDIGDIDLPSHSTVIVDAGAIVYGSFSSFDAEDVKIKGYGIIDGSKEIRTTENLLLPTIYEYLNDEAKKVVSKYKNSWYFDKDKVLFDNFMKATKCLKGNIRFYFCKNVEVEGVIMRDSSTFCLIPARCENLIIDNVKTIGMWRYNSDGIDLFNCSNVIVKNTFLRNFDDCMVIKGIIGWDDANNENIIVENCVIWCDWGSALEIGAETNAPEYRNIIYRNCDIIHGQSSMMRIHHFNYADIHHILYENINCEYTKYQESGVIQNSDDEVYFSRLNTGHPELINLPICSNIVYGRDGQKGLIHDISFKNITVYKDNMVPNPPILVRGLNEEHTIDNISIDNVVINGEKLEKNNANLQINEFTNNISFK
;
A
#
# COMPACT_ATOMS: atom_id res chain seq x y z
N MET A 1 29.78 -4.21 4.35
CA MET A 1 29.90 -3.63 2.95
C MET A 1 28.89 -2.53 2.83
N PHE A 2 29.19 -1.44 2.08
CA PHE A 2 28.26 -0.30 1.87
C PHE A 2 28.22 0.05 0.38
N LYS A 3 27.04 0.34 -0.16
CA LYS A 3 26.85 0.71 -1.57
C LYS A 3 25.65 1.66 -1.73
N LEU A 4 25.89 2.84 -2.28
CA LEU A 4 24.83 3.76 -2.73
C LEU A 4 24.24 3.28 -4.06
N HIS A 5 22.93 3.44 -4.22
CA HIS A 5 22.26 3.20 -5.49
C HIS A 5 22.27 4.48 -6.32
N THR A 6 22.61 4.35 -7.59
CA THR A 6 22.66 5.46 -8.55
C THR A 6 21.27 5.77 -9.10
N VAL A 7 21.10 7.00 -9.58
CA VAL A 7 19.92 7.40 -10.38
C VAL A 7 20.39 7.51 -11.83
N PRO A 8 19.74 6.88 -12.81
CA PRO A 8 20.11 6.98 -14.21
C PRO A 8 20.28 8.43 -14.69
N LEU A 9 21.23 8.66 -15.59
CA LEU A 9 21.65 10.02 -15.98
C LEU A 9 20.49 10.89 -16.51
N ASN A 10 19.57 10.28 -17.25
CA ASN A 10 18.44 11.00 -17.87
C ASN A 10 17.17 10.97 -17.00
N ALA A 11 17.17 10.24 -15.89
CA ALA A 11 16.03 10.19 -15.00
C ALA A 11 15.92 11.48 -14.17
N GLU A 12 14.69 11.87 -13.86
CA GLU A 12 14.41 13.02 -13.00
C GLU A 12 14.95 12.77 -11.58
N LYS A 13 15.70 13.75 -11.07
CA LYS A 13 16.28 13.73 -9.72
C LYS A 13 15.62 14.80 -8.87
N SER A 14 15.44 14.50 -7.60
CA SER A 14 15.05 15.51 -6.63
C SER A 14 16.24 16.38 -6.25
N ASN A 15 16.00 17.68 -6.11
CA ASN A 15 17.01 18.65 -5.66
C ASN A 15 16.65 19.31 -4.32
N ILE A 16 15.59 18.83 -3.66
CA ILE A 16 15.11 19.39 -2.38
C ILE A 16 16.12 19.08 -1.26
N TYR A 17 16.73 17.89 -1.31
CA TYR A 17 17.68 17.43 -0.31
C TYR A 17 19.08 17.17 -0.90
N SER A 18 20.11 17.51 -0.12
CA SER A 18 21.46 17.03 -0.35
C SER A 18 21.82 16.05 0.74
N VAL A 19 21.94 14.77 0.39
CA VAL A 19 22.09 13.66 1.34
C VAL A 19 23.48 13.06 1.25
N TYR A 20 24.08 12.82 2.41
CA TYR A 20 25.35 12.10 2.56
C TYR A 20 25.13 10.90 3.48
N VAL A 21 25.53 9.73 3.04
CA VAL A 21 25.51 8.48 3.82
C VAL A 21 26.95 8.03 4.03
N ASN A 22 27.37 7.91 5.29
CA ASN A 22 28.78 7.61 5.65
C ASN A 22 29.79 8.56 5.01
N GLY A 23 29.40 9.83 4.74
CA GLY A 23 30.24 10.85 4.11
C GLY A 23 30.22 10.82 2.58
N GLU A 24 29.65 9.83 1.93
CA GLU A 24 29.47 9.76 0.48
C GLU A 24 28.15 10.40 0.06
N LYS A 25 28.17 11.24 -0.98
CA LYS A 25 26.97 11.92 -1.49
C LYS A 25 26.08 10.94 -2.21
N ALA A 26 24.85 10.78 -1.70
CA ALA A 26 23.81 10.00 -2.36
C ALA A 26 23.09 10.83 -3.44
N GLU A 27 22.71 10.19 -4.53
CA GLU A 27 21.76 10.74 -5.49
C GLU A 27 20.32 10.58 -5.00
N THR A 28 19.53 11.64 -5.11
CA THR A 28 18.16 11.67 -4.60
C THR A 28 17.18 11.47 -5.74
N ASN A 29 16.41 10.39 -5.66
CA ASN A 29 15.35 10.09 -6.61
C ASN A 29 14.15 11.01 -6.40
N PHE A 30 13.48 11.32 -7.51
CA PHE A 30 12.20 12.02 -7.54
C PHE A 30 11.03 11.03 -7.45
N ALA A 31 10.00 11.40 -6.69
CA ALA A 31 8.69 10.76 -6.71
C ALA A 31 7.59 11.83 -6.66
N ARG A 32 6.52 11.62 -7.40
CA ARG A 32 5.35 12.48 -7.40
C ARG A 32 4.32 11.93 -6.41
N VAL A 33 3.82 12.79 -5.52
CA VAL A 33 2.80 12.45 -4.54
C VAL A 33 1.64 13.43 -4.60
N SER A 34 0.54 13.12 -3.94
CA SER A 34 -0.61 14.03 -3.88
C SER A 34 -0.30 15.27 -3.08
N ALA A 35 -0.68 16.45 -3.60
CA ALA A 35 -0.62 17.69 -2.85
C ALA A 35 -1.64 17.71 -1.70
N MET A 36 -1.31 18.45 -0.63
CA MET A 36 -2.22 18.71 0.48
C MET A 36 -3.06 19.97 0.20
N PRO A 37 -4.34 20.03 0.58
CA PRO A 37 -5.17 18.94 1.08
C PRO A 37 -5.47 17.91 0.00
N PHE A 38 -5.57 16.64 0.40
CA PHE A 38 -5.82 15.57 -0.56
C PHE A 38 -7.18 15.72 -1.23
N ASN A 39 -7.17 15.68 -2.55
CA ASN A 39 -8.34 15.85 -3.38
C ASN A 39 -8.70 14.53 -4.09
N THR A 40 -9.96 14.16 -4.04
CA THR A 40 -10.51 13.01 -4.75
C THR A 40 -11.54 13.42 -5.79
N PRO A 41 -11.13 13.70 -7.02
CA PRO A 41 -12.09 13.78 -8.10
C PRO A 41 -12.72 12.39 -8.34
N TRP A 42 -14.03 12.30 -8.30
CA TRP A 42 -14.78 11.08 -8.60
C TRP A 42 -15.61 11.29 -9.87
N PRO A 43 -15.76 10.25 -10.75
CA PRO A 43 -15.23 8.90 -10.67
C PRO A 43 -13.85 8.79 -11.34
N GLY A 44 -12.83 8.57 -10.54
CA GLY A 44 -11.53 8.10 -10.98
C GLY A 44 -10.77 8.91 -12.03
N HIS A 45 -11.05 10.19 -12.18
CA HIS A 45 -10.30 11.06 -13.09
C HIS A 45 -8.81 11.09 -12.74
N GLN A 46 -7.99 11.24 -13.76
CA GLN A 46 -6.59 11.56 -13.56
C GLN A 46 -6.48 12.91 -12.84
N ARG A 47 -5.81 12.92 -11.70
CA ARG A 47 -5.50 14.16 -11.00
C ARG A 47 -4.60 15.04 -11.88
N PRO A 48 -4.85 16.35 -12.00
CA PRO A 48 -3.95 17.23 -12.72
C PRO A 48 -2.62 17.38 -11.97
N LEU A 49 -1.54 17.68 -12.70
CA LEU A 49 -0.19 17.71 -12.14
C LEU A 49 0.03 18.82 -11.11
N ASP A 50 -0.71 19.92 -11.19
CA ASP A 50 -0.68 21.02 -10.22
C ASP A 50 -1.30 20.68 -8.86
N GLN A 51 -1.96 19.52 -8.75
CA GLN A 51 -2.44 18.94 -7.51
C GLN A 51 -1.49 17.86 -6.97
N THR A 52 -0.25 17.89 -7.37
CA THR A 52 0.80 16.97 -6.91
C THR A 52 1.97 17.72 -6.32
N GLU A 53 2.72 17.04 -5.48
CA GLU A 53 3.94 17.53 -4.85
C GLU A 53 5.10 16.60 -5.13
N GLU A 54 6.31 17.09 -4.91
CA GLU A 54 7.52 16.31 -4.96
C GLU A 54 7.78 15.64 -3.61
N ALA A 55 8.12 14.36 -3.64
CA ALA A 55 8.77 13.67 -2.55
C ALA A 55 10.11 13.11 -3.02
N SER A 56 11.06 13.05 -2.11
CA SER A 56 12.41 12.58 -2.39
C SER A 56 12.64 11.20 -1.78
N PHE A 57 13.47 10.37 -2.41
CA PHE A 57 13.94 9.17 -1.76
C PHE A 57 15.36 8.79 -2.15
N ILE A 58 16.04 8.11 -1.24
CA ILE A 58 17.33 7.47 -1.47
C ILE A 58 17.23 5.98 -1.16
N SER A 59 18.07 5.19 -1.81
CA SER A 59 18.20 3.76 -1.54
C SER A 59 19.67 3.38 -1.51
N PHE A 60 20.04 2.51 -0.59
CA PHE A 60 21.40 2.02 -0.42
C PHE A 60 21.42 0.67 0.32
N GLU A 61 22.55 0.01 0.26
CA GLU A 61 22.83 -1.26 0.94
C GLU A 61 23.96 -1.09 1.97
N SER A 62 23.83 -1.67 3.16
CA SER A 62 24.93 -1.80 4.12
C SER A 62 24.71 -2.98 5.05
N ASP A 63 25.78 -3.64 5.48
CA ASP A 63 25.75 -4.65 6.55
C ASP A 63 25.88 -4.03 7.95
N ASP A 64 26.30 -2.76 8.03
CA ASP A 64 26.58 -2.04 9.25
C ASP A 64 25.64 -0.84 9.42
N GLU A 65 25.57 -0.30 10.63
CA GLU A 65 24.89 0.97 10.88
C GLU A 65 25.42 2.08 9.95
N VAL A 66 24.56 3.01 9.60
CA VAL A 66 24.90 4.10 8.68
C VAL A 66 24.63 5.47 9.31
N TYR A 67 25.55 6.38 9.06
CA TYR A 67 25.45 7.77 9.49
C TYR A 67 24.98 8.65 8.34
N LEU A 68 23.91 9.42 8.56
CA LEU A 68 23.37 10.34 7.58
C LEU A 68 23.63 11.80 7.98
N LYS A 69 24.03 12.60 6.97
CA LYS A 69 23.97 14.05 6.99
C LYS A 69 23.06 14.53 5.87
N VAL A 70 22.04 15.31 6.22
CA VAL A 70 21.03 15.82 5.28
C VAL A 70 21.01 17.34 5.36
N ASN A 71 21.06 18.00 4.19
CA ASN A 71 20.82 19.42 4.07
C ASN A 71 19.52 19.62 3.27
N PHE A 72 18.66 20.51 3.74
CA PHE A 72 17.42 20.92 3.10
C PHE A 72 17.61 22.27 2.44
N CYS A 73 16.87 22.52 1.35
CA CYS A 73 17.03 23.77 0.59
C CYS A 73 16.36 24.99 1.21
N GLU A 74 15.54 24.81 2.25
CA GLU A 74 14.76 25.88 2.91
C GLU A 74 14.97 25.82 4.44
N ASP A 75 14.50 26.84 5.15
CA ASP A 75 14.49 26.88 6.61
C ASP A 75 13.40 25.95 7.16
N PHE A 76 13.67 25.36 8.32
CA PHE A 76 12.70 24.53 9.04
C PHE A 76 12.85 24.72 10.56
N ALA A 77 11.80 24.47 11.31
CA ALA A 77 11.77 24.58 12.77
C ALA A 77 11.93 23.20 13.46
N LYS A 78 11.45 22.14 12.86
CA LYS A 78 11.44 20.81 13.44
C LYS A 78 11.80 19.73 12.41
N ALA A 79 12.72 18.84 12.79
CA ALA A 79 13.05 17.63 12.02
C ALA A 79 12.65 16.39 12.82
N VAL A 80 12.05 15.41 12.15
CA VAL A 80 11.62 14.13 12.74
C VAL A 80 11.96 13.00 11.80
N VAL A 81 12.53 11.92 12.30
CA VAL A 81 12.69 10.66 11.56
C VAL A 81 11.64 9.66 12.04
N ARG A 82 10.85 9.15 11.11
CA ARG A 82 9.82 8.13 11.34
C ARG A 82 10.27 6.77 10.81
N PRO A 83 9.74 5.68 11.39
CA PRO A 83 8.74 5.58 12.46
C PRO A 83 9.29 6.03 13.83
N LEU A 84 8.42 6.64 14.64
CA LEU A 84 8.81 7.05 16.02
C LEU A 84 9.15 5.84 16.90
N SER A 85 8.59 4.69 16.62
CA SER A 85 8.87 3.41 17.30
C SER A 85 10.35 3.01 17.21
N LYS A 86 11.07 3.45 16.16
CA LYS A 86 12.49 3.17 15.95
C LYS A 86 13.42 4.04 16.83
N GLY A 87 12.90 5.08 17.47
CA GLY A 87 13.64 5.93 18.39
C GLY A 87 14.89 6.58 17.79
N VAL A 88 14.84 6.97 16.50
CA VAL A 88 15.99 7.61 15.83
C VAL A 88 16.16 9.03 16.36
N GLU A 89 17.30 9.27 17.02
CA GLU A 89 17.65 10.60 17.52
C GLU A 89 18.16 11.48 16.38
N VAL A 90 17.59 12.69 16.29
CA VAL A 90 17.94 13.69 15.28
C VAL A 90 18.63 14.87 15.95
N SER A 91 19.77 15.29 15.40
CA SER A 91 20.43 16.54 15.75
C SER A 91 20.49 17.49 14.56
N VAL A 92 20.45 18.79 14.85
CA VAL A 92 20.57 19.85 13.84
C VAL A 92 21.78 20.69 14.23
N ASP A 93 22.75 20.81 13.33
CA ASP A 93 23.95 21.62 13.51
C ASP A 93 23.64 23.11 13.36
N GLU A 94 24.59 23.98 13.74
CA GLU A 94 24.48 25.44 13.57
C GLU A 94 24.31 25.88 12.10
N ASP A 95 24.82 25.07 11.15
CA ASP A 95 24.68 25.29 9.69
C ASP A 95 23.35 24.77 9.10
N GLY A 96 22.42 24.30 9.95
CA GLY A 96 21.15 23.71 9.54
C GLY A 96 21.25 22.26 9.06
N SER A 97 22.42 21.64 9.07
CA SER A 97 22.59 20.24 8.70
C SER A 97 21.91 19.30 9.69
N ILE A 98 21.12 18.39 9.20
CA ILE A 98 20.41 17.36 9.99
C ILE A 98 21.26 16.10 10.04
N ARG A 99 21.41 15.51 11.23
CA ARG A 99 22.25 14.32 11.44
C ARG A 99 21.51 13.27 12.25
N PHE A 100 21.66 12.01 11.85
CA PHE A 100 21.14 10.86 12.56
C PHE A 100 21.85 9.57 12.11
N THR A 101 21.69 8.51 12.91
CA THR A 101 22.25 7.18 12.62
C THR A 101 21.11 6.17 12.49
N LEU A 102 21.16 5.35 11.46
CA LEU A 102 20.27 4.22 11.28
C LEU A 102 21.03 2.92 11.60
N LYS A 103 20.44 2.11 12.48
CA LYS A 103 21.09 0.90 13.02
C LYS A 103 20.54 -0.40 12.42
N GLU A 104 19.37 -0.35 11.82
CA GLU A 104 18.66 -1.52 11.30
C GLU A 104 18.19 -1.26 9.87
N HIS A 105 18.16 -2.31 9.07
CA HIS A 105 17.51 -2.26 7.75
C HIS A 105 16.04 -1.87 7.88
N GLY A 106 15.51 -1.25 6.83
CA GLY A 106 14.10 -0.85 6.76
C GLY A 106 13.89 0.46 6.02
N ALA A 107 12.67 0.93 6.09
CA ALA A 107 12.28 2.21 5.54
C ALA A 107 12.14 3.26 6.65
N TYR A 108 12.70 4.43 6.38
CA TYR A 108 12.63 5.58 7.25
C TYR A 108 12.17 6.81 6.47
N THR A 109 11.61 7.78 7.17
CA THR A 109 11.18 9.04 6.56
C THR A 109 11.62 10.20 7.42
N LEU A 110 12.42 11.10 6.85
CA LEU A 110 12.71 12.40 7.44
C LEU A 110 11.62 13.40 7.02
N GLU A 111 10.99 14.02 7.99
CA GLU A 111 9.99 15.08 7.81
C GLU A 111 10.45 16.38 8.45
N LEU A 112 10.25 17.49 7.74
CA LEU A 112 10.56 18.84 8.18
C LEU A 112 9.27 19.65 8.25
N ASP A 113 8.87 20.05 9.48
CA ASP A 113 7.66 20.84 9.73
C ASP A 113 6.34 20.26 9.20
N GLY A 114 6.28 18.94 9.03
CA GLY A 114 5.11 18.21 8.54
C GLY A 114 5.45 17.16 7.48
N SER A 115 4.44 16.74 6.72
CA SER A 115 4.55 15.64 5.76
C SER A 115 4.93 16.08 4.34
N HIS A 116 4.86 17.38 4.06
CA HIS A 116 5.29 17.92 2.76
C HIS A 116 6.81 17.74 2.58
N ASN A 117 7.24 17.54 1.35
CA ASN A 117 8.66 17.45 1.01
C ASN A 117 9.42 16.37 1.79
N ALA A 118 8.77 15.28 2.19
CA ALA A 118 9.42 14.21 2.94
C ALA A 118 10.55 13.54 2.15
N LEU A 119 11.63 13.18 2.87
CA LEU A 119 12.71 12.34 2.34
C LEU A 119 12.54 10.91 2.84
N HIS A 120 12.26 9.97 1.94
CA HIS A 120 12.24 8.55 2.26
C HIS A 120 13.63 7.93 2.10
N ILE A 121 13.95 7.01 3.00
CA ILE A 121 15.28 6.40 3.08
C ILE A 121 15.10 4.89 3.14
N PHE A 122 15.55 4.20 2.10
CA PHE A 122 15.47 2.76 1.99
C PHE A 122 16.84 2.13 2.29
N PHE A 123 16.99 1.63 3.50
CA PHE A 123 18.18 0.98 3.99
C PHE A 123 18.05 -0.54 3.82
N ASN A 124 18.75 -1.09 2.85
CA ASN A 124 18.63 -2.48 2.44
C ASN A 124 19.82 -3.34 2.91
N PRO A 125 19.63 -4.66 3.10
CA PRO A 125 20.73 -5.60 3.26
C PRO A 125 21.54 -5.70 1.96
N VAL A 126 22.83 -6.02 2.09
CA VAL A 126 23.70 -6.20 0.92
C VAL A 126 23.34 -7.45 0.14
N ARG A 127 23.14 -7.31 -1.19
CA ARG A 127 22.78 -8.39 -2.09
C ARG A 127 23.60 -8.33 -3.39
N ASP A 128 23.79 -9.47 -4.02
CA ASP A 128 24.39 -9.60 -5.35
C ASP A 128 23.37 -10.22 -6.31
N PHE A 129 22.45 -9.39 -6.79
CA PHE A 129 21.38 -9.80 -7.68
C PHE A 129 21.88 -10.28 -9.04
N LYS A 130 23.03 -9.78 -9.50
CA LYS A 130 23.65 -10.23 -10.74
C LYS A 130 24.11 -11.70 -10.61
N LYS A 131 24.72 -12.05 -9.50
CA LYS A 131 25.10 -13.43 -9.19
C LYS A 131 23.85 -14.33 -9.06
N GLU A 132 22.79 -13.85 -8.39
CA GLU A 132 21.53 -14.60 -8.28
C GLU A 132 20.92 -14.87 -9.67
N ALA A 133 20.93 -13.87 -10.58
CA ALA A 133 20.47 -14.04 -11.95
C ALA A 133 21.27 -15.13 -12.70
N GLU A 134 22.60 -15.15 -12.56
CA GLU A 134 23.46 -16.16 -13.15
C GLU A 134 23.18 -17.57 -12.58
N GLU A 135 23.00 -17.66 -11.27
CA GLU A 135 22.65 -18.93 -10.61
C GLU A 135 21.31 -19.47 -11.09
N ASP A 136 20.30 -18.60 -11.20
CA ASP A 136 18.97 -19.01 -11.66
C ASP A 136 18.97 -19.39 -13.15
N LYS A 137 19.76 -18.71 -13.99
CA LYS A 137 19.97 -19.10 -15.37
C LYS A 137 20.62 -20.47 -15.47
N ASN A 138 21.60 -20.77 -14.61
CA ASN A 138 22.26 -22.08 -14.56
C ASN A 138 21.31 -23.21 -14.09
N LYS A 139 20.25 -22.89 -13.33
CA LYS A 139 19.17 -23.80 -12.97
C LYS A 139 18.13 -23.98 -14.08
N GLY A 140 18.29 -23.31 -15.22
CA GLY A 140 17.38 -23.41 -16.37
C GLY A 140 16.13 -22.55 -16.29
N ARG A 141 16.12 -21.51 -15.43
CA ARG A 141 15.01 -20.55 -15.34
C ARG A 141 15.02 -19.56 -16.51
N ASN A 142 13.86 -18.99 -16.81
CA ASN A 142 13.73 -17.86 -17.73
C ASN A 142 14.15 -16.59 -16.99
N VAL A 143 15.35 -16.07 -17.26
CA VAL A 143 15.90 -14.92 -16.55
C VAL A 143 15.83 -13.66 -17.38
N TYR A 144 15.20 -12.62 -16.84
CA TYR A 144 15.13 -11.25 -17.35
C TYR A 144 15.97 -10.36 -16.42
N TYR A 145 17.09 -9.85 -16.87
CA TYR A 145 17.98 -9.02 -16.07
C TYR A 145 18.05 -7.59 -16.62
N TYR A 146 17.68 -6.64 -15.79
CA TYR A 146 17.74 -5.20 -16.07
C TYR A 146 18.78 -4.58 -15.14
N GLY A 147 19.97 -4.27 -15.68
CA GLY A 147 21.03 -3.58 -14.97
C GLY A 147 20.83 -2.08 -14.95
N GLU A 148 21.79 -1.35 -14.36
CA GLU A 148 21.77 0.12 -14.26
C GLU A 148 21.38 0.80 -15.58
N GLY A 149 20.51 1.82 -15.51
CA GLY A 149 20.01 2.59 -16.65
C GLY A 149 18.49 2.53 -16.79
N GLU A 150 17.99 3.09 -17.90
CA GLU A 150 16.57 3.15 -18.22
C GLU A 150 16.19 2.08 -19.24
N HIS A 151 15.13 1.33 -18.96
CA HIS A 151 14.62 0.24 -19.79
C HIS A 151 13.12 0.43 -20.06
N ASP A 152 12.74 0.59 -21.32
CA ASP A 152 11.34 0.65 -21.75
C ASP A 152 10.90 -0.72 -22.24
N ILE A 153 10.09 -1.42 -21.45
CA ILE A 153 9.75 -2.82 -21.68
C ILE A 153 8.31 -3.05 -22.12
N GLY A 154 7.44 -2.06 -21.94
CA GLY A 154 6.01 -2.25 -22.13
C GLY A 154 5.41 -3.19 -21.07
N ASP A 155 4.58 -4.13 -21.49
CA ASP A 155 3.96 -5.15 -20.63
C ASP A 155 4.52 -6.53 -20.95
N ILE A 156 5.17 -7.16 -19.97
CA ILE A 156 5.79 -8.48 -20.12
C ILE A 156 4.99 -9.53 -19.37
N ASP A 157 4.52 -10.53 -20.08
CA ASP A 157 3.89 -11.73 -19.52
C ASP A 157 4.96 -12.78 -19.21
N LEU A 158 5.07 -13.15 -17.94
CA LEU A 158 6.09 -14.04 -17.43
C LEU A 158 5.58 -15.48 -17.37
N PRO A 159 6.20 -16.42 -18.09
CA PRO A 159 5.87 -17.84 -17.97
C PRO A 159 6.33 -18.43 -16.64
N SER A 160 5.89 -19.64 -16.33
CA SER A 160 6.38 -20.41 -15.16
C SER A 160 7.91 -20.50 -15.15
N HIS A 161 8.48 -20.58 -13.95
CA HIS A 161 9.93 -20.64 -13.71
C HIS A 161 10.69 -19.41 -14.23
N SER A 162 10.08 -18.23 -14.15
CA SER A 162 10.72 -16.96 -14.50
C SER A 162 11.39 -16.32 -13.29
N THR A 163 12.52 -15.66 -13.54
CA THR A 163 13.16 -14.73 -12.61
C THR A 163 13.39 -13.40 -13.31
N VAL A 164 12.81 -12.34 -12.77
CA VAL A 164 13.09 -10.97 -13.16
C VAL A 164 14.01 -10.36 -12.11
N ILE A 165 15.10 -9.75 -12.54
CA ILE A 165 15.98 -8.93 -11.71
C ILE A 165 15.95 -7.50 -12.23
N VAL A 166 15.51 -6.58 -11.37
CA VAL A 166 15.62 -5.12 -11.58
C VAL A 166 16.69 -4.63 -10.62
N ASP A 167 17.93 -4.55 -11.10
CA ASP A 167 19.08 -4.28 -10.24
C ASP A 167 19.11 -2.81 -9.76
N ALA A 168 19.88 -2.54 -8.73
CA ALA A 168 20.07 -1.19 -8.23
C ALA A 168 20.54 -0.23 -9.34
N GLY A 169 19.95 0.97 -9.42
CA GLY A 169 20.22 1.93 -10.49
C GLY A 169 19.47 1.66 -11.80
N ALA A 170 18.65 0.60 -11.89
CA ALA A 170 17.76 0.39 -13.02
C ALA A 170 16.40 1.08 -12.81
N ILE A 171 15.87 1.69 -13.87
CA ILE A 171 14.46 2.10 -13.97
C ILE A 171 13.84 1.36 -15.15
N VAL A 172 12.83 0.55 -14.85
CA VAL A 172 12.09 -0.22 -15.83
C VAL A 172 10.73 0.43 -16.02
N TYR A 173 10.51 1.06 -17.17
CA TYR A 173 9.22 1.62 -17.57
C TYR A 173 8.35 0.54 -18.18
N GLY A 174 7.26 0.22 -17.50
CA GLY A 174 6.32 -0.81 -17.92
C GLY A 174 5.80 -1.64 -16.77
N SER A 175 5.38 -2.87 -17.07
CA SER A 175 4.75 -3.75 -16.10
C SER A 175 5.08 -5.22 -16.35
N PHE A 176 4.93 -6.04 -15.30
CA PHE A 176 5.04 -7.48 -15.37
C PHE A 176 3.72 -8.15 -15.02
N SER A 177 3.37 -9.18 -15.75
CA SER A 177 2.21 -10.01 -15.45
C SER A 177 2.54 -11.50 -15.55
N SER A 178 1.76 -12.32 -14.85
CA SER A 178 1.76 -13.76 -15.01
C SER A 178 0.33 -14.29 -14.88
N PHE A 179 0.00 -15.31 -15.65
CA PHE A 179 -1.29 -15.96 -15.62
C PHE A 179 -1.15 -17.49 -15.57
N ASP A 180 -1.77 -18.13 -14.56
CA ASP A 180 -1.72 -19.59 -14.31
C ASP A 180 -0.28 -20.14 -14.31
N ALA A 181 0.66 -19.36 -13.73
CA ALA A 181 2.08 -19.67 -13.70
C ALA A 181 2.52 -20.14 -12.32
N GLU A 182 3.61 -20.90 -12.30
CA GLU A 182 4.23 -21.40 -11.08
C GLU A 182 5.69 -20.98 -10.99
N ASP A 183 6.14 -20.70 -9.75
CA ASP A 183 7.54 -20.39 -9.44
C ASP A 183 8.06 -19.17 -10.22
N VAL A 184 7.41 -18.02 -9.99
CA VAL A 184 7.78 -16.72 -10.58
C VAL A 184 8.42 -15.85 -9.53
N LYS A 185 9.56 -15.23 -9.86
CA LYS A 185 10.31 -14.34 -8.98
C LYS A 185 10.54 -12.99 -9.63
N ILE A 186 10.31 -11.90 -8.88
CA ILE A 186 10.67 -10.53 -9.27
C ILE A 186 11.48 -9.93 -8.13
N LYS A 187 12.77 -9.62 -8.38
CA LYS A 187 13.71 -9.23 -7.33
C LYS A 187 14.55 -8.04 -7.76
N GLY A 188 15.18 -7.39 -6.79
CA GLY A 188 16.15 -6.33 -7.03
C GLY A 188 15.91 -5.11 -6.15
N TYR A 189 16.71 -4.07 -6.34
CA TYR A 189 16.56 -2.78 -5.67
C TYR A 189 16.34 -1.62 -6.67
N GLY A 190 16.07 -1.96 -7.93
CA GLY A 190 15.69 -1.00 -8.96
C GLY A 190 14.21 -0.63 -8.92
N ILE A 191 13.82 0.22 -9.85
CA ILE A 191 12.50 0.85 -9.92
C ILE A 191 11.70 0.25 -11.07
N ILE A 192 10.46 -0.19 -10.80
CA ILE A 192 9.44 -0.51 -11.80
C ILE A 192 8.49 0.68 -11.85
N ASP A 193 8.44 1.37 -12.98
CA ASP A 193 7.80 2.67 -13.14
C ASP A 193 6.62 2.60 -14.11
N GLY A 194 5.43 2.98 -13.63
CA GLY A 194 4.19 3.01 -14.41
C GLY A 194 3.85 4.37 -15.04
N SER A 195 4.74 5.38 -14.94
CA SER A 195 4.45 6.75 -15.35
C SER A 195 4.08 6.93 -16.82
N LYS A 196 4.55 6.03 -17.69
CA LYS A 196 4.24 6.05 -19.13
C LYS A 196 2.83 5.58 -19.47
N GLU A 197 2.13 4.94 -18.55
CA GLU A 197 0.74 4.55 -18.77
C GLU A 197 -0.20 5.73 -18.46
N ILE A 198 -0.98 6.13 -19.46
CA ILE A 198 -1.91 7.26 -19.34
C ILE A 198 -3.26 6.76 -18.84
N ARG A 199 -3.68 7.26 -17.69
CA ARG A 199 -5.02 7.02 -17.15
C ARG A 199 -6.02 8.02 -17.74
N THR A 200 -7.13 7.50 -18.24
CA THR A 200 -8.26 8.28 -18.72
C THR A 200 -9.55 7.77 -18.08
N THR A 201 -10.65 8.51 -18.19
CA THR A 201 -11.96 8.06 -17.71
C THR A 201 -12.50 6.83 -18.46
N GLU A 202 -11.94 6.52 -19.62
CA GLU A 202 -12.37 5.39 -20.45
C GLU A 202 -11.66 4.07 -20.13
N ASN A 203 -10.50 4.13 -19.46
CA ASN A 203 -9.70 2.95 -19.16
C ASN A 203 -9.64 2.62 -17.66
N LEU A 204 -10.70 2.94 -16.94
CA LEU A 204 -10.85 2.56 -15.55
C LEU A 204 -10.91 1.03 -15.40
N LEU A 205 -10.09 0.54 -14.50
CA LEU A 205 -10.18 -0.84 -14.04
C LEU A 205 -11.30 -0.95 -13.05
N LEU A 206 -12.16 -1.80 -13.15
CA LEU A 206 -12.84 -2.50 -12.10
C LEU A 206 -14.22 -2.92 -12.53
N PRO A 207 -14.47 -4.15 -12.30
CA PRO A 207 -15.79 -4.73 -12.37
C PRO A 207 -16.82 -4.05 -11.47
N THR A 208 -16.37 -3.49 -10.38
CA THR A 208 -17.22 -2.72 -9.47
C THR A 208 -17.72 -1.40 -10.05
N ILE A 209 -17.13 -0.94 -11.17
CA ILE A 209 -17.48 0.33 -11.81
C ILE A 209 -18.05 0.06 -13.22
N TYR A 210 -18.94 -0.95 -13.32
CA TYR A 210 -19.55 -1.36 -14.59
C TYR A 210 -20.18 -0.21 -15.37
N GLU A 211 -20.80 0.75 -14.71
CA GLU A 211 -21.41 1.92 -15.34
C GLU A 211 -20.42 2.82 -16.08
N TYR A 212 -19.16 2.78 -15.71
CA TYR A 212 -18.09 3.59 -16.32
C TYR A 212 -17.34 2.86 -17.45
N LEU A 213 -17.64 1.58 -17.67
CA LEU A 213 -17.09 0.86 -18.81
C LEU A 213 -17.67 1.40 -20.12
N ASN A 214 -16.87 1.42 -21.17
CA ASN A 214 -17.36 1.74 -22.49
C ASN A 214 -18.32 0.64 -23.01
N ASP A 215 -19.06 0.92 -24.08
CA ASP A 215 -20.09 0.01 -24.60
C ASP A 215 -19.53 -1.35 -25.05
N GLU A 216 -18.29 -1.40 -25.56
CA GLU A 216 -17.63 -2.64 -25.95
C GLU A 216 -17.31 -3.49 -24.72
N ALA A 217 -16.71 -2.90 -23.70
CA ALA A 217 -16.43 -3.55 -22.43
C ALA A 217 -17.70 -4.03 -21.74
N LYS A 218 -18.77 -3.22 -21.73
CA LYS A 218 -20.09 -3.63 -21.20
C LYS A 218 -20.67 -4.85 -21.92
N LYS A 219 -20.51 -4.95 -23.24
CA LYS A 219 -20.95 -6.12 -24.00
C LYS A 219 -20.16 -7.38 -23.60
N VAL A 220 -18.84 -7.25 -23.47
CA VAL A 220 -17.98 -8.37 -23.03
C VAL A 220 -18.38 -8.80 -21.62
N VAL A 221 -18.44 -7.87 -20.68
CA VAL A 221 -18.84 -8.13 -19.30
C VAL A 221 -20.23 -8.75 -19.21
N SER A 222 -21.21 -8.24 -19.97
CA SER A 222 -22.58 -8.79 -19.98
C SER A 222 -22.65 -10.21 -20.50
N LYS A 223 -21.79 -10.57 -21.47
CA LYS A 223 -21.69 -11.93 -22.00
C LYS A 223 -21.14 -12.92 -20.97
N TYR A 224 -20.24 -12.47 -20.12
CA TYR A 224 -19.56 -13.27 -19.12
C TYR A 224 -19.99 -12.91 -17.68
N LYS A 225 -21.19 -12.41 -17.50
CA LYS A 225 -21.71 -11.80 -16.26
C LYS A 225 -21.55 -12.63 -14.99
N ASN A 226 -21.45 -13.94 -15.10
CA ASN A 226 -21.24 -14.83 -13.96
C ASN A 226 -19.85 -15.47 -13.96
N SER A 227 -18.95 -15.05 -14.83
CA SER A 227 -17.68 -15.72 -15.04
C SER A 227 -16.57 -14.79 -15.53
N TRP A 228 -16.68 -13.51 -15.30
CA TRP A 228 -15.59 -12.65 -15.62
C TRP A 228 -14.41 -12.86 -14.66
N TYR A 229 -13.23 -13.01 -15.15
CA TYR A 229 -12.01 -13.43 -14.49
C TYR A 229 -11.79 -14.96 -14.29
N PHE A 230 -12.48 -15.93 -14.88
CA PHE A 230 -13.09 -16.95 -14.15
C PHE A 230 -12.67 -18.29 -14.51
N ASP A 231 -12.64 -18.49 -15.70
CA ASP A 231 -11.99 -19.65 -16.20
C ASP A 231 -10.52 -19.31 -16.31
N LYS A 232 -9.65 -20.24 -15.95
CA LYS A 232 -8.23 -20.21 -16.27
C LYS A 232 -8.00 -20.15 -17.81
N ASP A 233 -8.95 -19.56 -18.53
CA ASP A 233 -8.85 -19.33 -19.96
C ASP A 233 -8.19 -17.96 -20.19
N LYS A 234 -6.88 -18.03 -20.40
CA LYS A 234 -6.06 -16.84 -20.67
C LYS A 234 -6.57 -16.05 -21.88
N VAL A 235 -7.11 -16.70 -22.91
CA VAL A 235 -7.60 -16.00 -24.11
C VAL A 235 -8.83 -15.17 -23.79
N LEU A 236 -9.76 -15.71 -23.00
CA LEU A 236 -10.92 -14.95 -22.53
C LEU A 236 -10.52 -13.78 -21.65
N PHE A 237 -9.59 -14.00 -20.74
CA PHE A 237 -9.08 -12.97 -19.87
C PHE A 237 -8.37 -11.84 -20.65
N ASP A 238 -7.46 -12.17 -21.56
CA ASP A 238 -6.77 -11.20 -22.42
C ASP A 238 -7.75 -10.40 -23.28
N ASN A 239 -8.77 -11.06 -23.83
CA ASN A 239 -9.82 -10.37 -24.60
C ASN A 239 -10.65 -9.42 -23.73
N PHE A 240 -10.95 -9.82 -22.50
CA PHE A 240 -11.62 -8.96 -21.52
C PHE A 240 -10.75 -7.73 -21.20
N MET A 241 -9.48 -7.93 -20.79
CA MET A 241 -8.55 -6.84 -20.47
C MET A 241 -8.38 -5.87 -21.64
N LYS A 242 -8.30 -6.39 -22.86
CA LYS A 242 -8.21 -5.58 -24.08
C LYS A 242 -9.49 -4.80 -24.37
N ALA A 243 -10.65 -5.43 -24.23
CA ALA A 243 -11.94 -4.78 -24.48
C ALA A 243 -12.28 -3.71 -23.44
N THR A 244 -11.90 -3.94 -22.19
CA THR A 244 -12.08 -2.96 -21.11
C THR A 244 -11.02 -1.85 -21.13
N LYS A 245 -9.95 -2.00 -21.92
CA LYS A 245 -8.78 -1.11 -21.91
C LYS A 245 -8.24 -0.90 -20.48
N CYS A 246 -8.29 -1.94 -19.66
CA CYS A 246 -7.92 -1.86 -18.25
C CYS A 246 -6.51 -1.31 -18.06
N LEU A 247 -6.37 -0.46 -17.08
CA LEU A 247 -5.08 0.03 -16.62
C LEU A 247 -4.25 -1.13 -16.08
N LYS A 248 -2.96 -0.99 -16.15
CA LYS A 248 -2.01 -1.99 -15.70
C LYS A 248 -1.30 -1.50 -14.45
N GLY A 249 -1.41 -2.26 -13.36
CA GLY A 249 -0.54 -2.08 -12.22
C GLY A 249 0.91 -2.47 -12.56
N ASN A 250 1.85 -2.08 -11.71
CA ASN A 250 3.25 -2.40 -11.95
C ASN A 250 3.52 -3.92 -12.02
N ILE A 251 2.86 -4.71 -11.15
CA ILE A 251 3.01 -6.17 -11.10
C ILE A 251 1.66 -6.83 -10.89
N ARG A 252 1.35 -7.88 -11.69
CA ARG A 252 0.08 -8.59 -11.63
C ARG A 252 0.28 -10.09 -11.74
N PHE A 253 -0.33 -10.84 -10.82
CA PHE A 253 -0.35 -12.30 -10.82
C PHE A 253 -1.78 -12.81 -10.75
N TYR A 254 -2.16 -13.66 -11.68
CA TYR A 254 -3.50 -14.25 -11.74
C TYR A 254 -3.38 -15.77 -11.72
N PHE A 255 -4.02 -16.43 -10.75
CA PHE A 255 -4.01 -17.89 -10.58
C PHE A 255 -2.61 -18.50 -10.44
N CYS A 256 -1.64 -17.73 -9.92
CA CYS A 256 -0.25 -18.16 -9.81
C CYS A 256 0.03 -18.86 -8.49
N LYS A 257 1.08 -19.71 -8.49
CA LYS A 257 1.56 -20.40 -7.29
C LYS A 257 3.06 -20.19 -7.09
N ASN A 258 3.47 -20.18 -5.81
CA ASN A 258 4.89 -20.07 -5.44
C ASN A 258 5.53 -18.81 -6.04
N VAL A 259 4.99 -17.63 -5.69
CA VAL A 259 5.44 -16.35 -6.20
C VAL A 259 6.29 -15.62 -5.16
N GLU A 260 7.37 -15.00 -5.59
CA GLU A 260 8.25 -14.20 -4.76
C GLU A 260 8.48 -12.81 -5.38
N VAL A 261 8.23 -11.75 -4.60
CA VAL A 261 8.55 -10.36 -4.98
C VAL A 261 9.44 -9.78 -3.88
N GLU A 262 10.68 -9.39 -4.21
CA GLU A 262 11.66 -8.97 -3.21
C GLU A 262 12.38 -7.68 -3.63
N GLY A 263 12.40 -6.70 -2.73
CA GLY A 263 13.29 -5.54 -2.79
C GLY A 263 12.89 -4.41 -3.72
N VAL A 264 12.16 -4.69 -4.80
CA VAL A 264 11.85 -3.73 -5.86
C VAL A 264 11.08 -2.50 -5.36
N ILE A 265 11.35 -1.38 -6.00
CA ILE A 265 10.64 -0.11 -5.78
C ILE A 265 9.62 0.04 -6.91
N MET A 266 8.34 0.04 -6.59
CA MET A 266 7.27 0.33 -7.53
C MET A 266 6.92 1.81 -7.45
N ARG A 267 6.92 2.49 -8.60
CA ARG A 267 6.70 3.92 -8.69
C ARG A 267 5.62 4.25 -9.72
N ASP A 268 4.81 5.26 -9.40
CA ASP A 268 3.85 5.91 -10.29
C ASP A 268 2.93 4.94 -11.04
N SER A 269 2.31 4.01 -10.31
CA SER A 269 1.34 3.10 -10.89
C SER A 269 0.12 3.85 -11.43
N SER A 270 -0.40 3.42 -12.55
CA SER A 270 -1.61 4.01 -13.14
C SER A 270 -2.89 3.63 -12.37
N THR A 271 -2.83 2.57 -11.57
CA THR A 271 -3.89 2.02 -10.74
C THR A 271 -3.28 1.22 -9.59
N PHE A 272 -3.91 0.18 -9.06
CA PHE A 272 -3.37 -0.75 -8.07
C PHE A 272 -1.95 -1.19 -8.43
N CYS A 273 -1.05 -1.19 -7.47
CA CYS A 273 0.37 -1.32 -7.74
C CYS A 273 0.81 -2.78 -7.90
N LEU A 274 0.54 -3.62 -6.90
CA LEU A 274 0.84 -5.05 -6.89
C LEU A 274 -0.45 -5.85 -6.66
N ILE A 275 -0.83 -6.65 -7.65
CA ILE A 275 -2.11 -7.36 -7.71
C ILE A 275 -1.88 -8.86 -7.79
N PRO A 276 -1.77 -9.59 -6.68
CA PRO A 276 -2.00 -11.03 -6.66
C PRO A 276 -3.50 -11.33 -6.58
N ALA A 277 -3.99 -12.15 -7.52
CA ALA A 277 -5.39 -12.56 -7.56
C ALA A 277 -5.51 -14.07 -7.77
N ARG A 278 -6.24 -14.75 -6.87
CA ARG A 278 -6.36 -16.22 -6.84
C ARG A 278 -5.01 -16.93 -6.80
N CYS A 279 -4.08 -16.34 -6.07
CA CYS A 279 -2.73 -16.87 -5.94
C CYS A 279 -2.54 -17.62 -4.61
N GLU A 280 -1.60 -18.55 -4.62
CA GLU A 280 -1.27 -19.41 -3.48
C GLU A 280 0.25 -19.46 -3.24
N ASN A 281 0.67 -19.42 -1.97
CA ASN A 281 2.07 -19.45 -1.55
C ASN A 281 2.87 -18.24 -2.08
N LEU A 282 2.61 -17.06 -1.54
CA LEU A 282 3.27 -15.83 -1.94
C LEU A 282 4.18 -15.31 -0.84
N ILE A 283 5.35 -14.80 -1.25
CA ILE A 283 6.25 -14.04 -0.38
C ILE A 283 6.48 -12.68 -1.03
N ILE A 284 6.12 -11.61 -0.33
CA ILE A 284 6.36 -10.22 -0.71
C ILE A 284 7.24 -9.64 0.39
N ASP A 285 8.51 -9.36 0.07
CA ASP A 285 9.52 -9.00 1.06
C ASP A 285 10.27 -7.73 0.65
N ASN A 286 10.41 -6.78 1.56
CA ASN A 286 11.20 -5.56 1.37
C ASN A 286 10.83 -4.74 0.13
N VAL A 287 9.57 -4.82 -0.32
CA VAL A 287 9.05 -4.07 -1.45
C VAL A 287 8.76 -2.63 -1.03
N LYS A 288 8.87 -1.69 -1.94
CA LYS A 288 8.52 -0.29 -1.69
C LYS A 288 7.53 0.20 -2.74
N THR A 289 6.48 0.88 -2.30
CA THR A 289 5.59 1.65 -3.18
C THR A 289 5.76 3.13 -2.87
N ILE A 290 5.97 3.95 -3.88
CA ILE A 290 6.14 5.39 -3.74
C ILE A 290 5.71 6.12 -5.01
N GLY A 291 5.31 7.40 -4.88
CA GLY A 291 4.86 8.17 -6.05
C GLY A 291 3.48 7.75 -6.53
N MET A 292 2.65 7.28 -5.62
CA MET A 292 1.26 6.88 -5.88
C MET A 292 0.34 8.08 -5.64
N TRP A 293 0.12 8.89 -6.66
CA TRP A 293 -0.67 10.12 -6.62
C TRP A 293 -1.97 10.03 -7.42
N ARG A 294 -2.11 8.99 -8.23
CA ARG A 294 -3.29 8.76 -9.07
C ARG A 294 -4.41 8.12 -8.26
N TYR A 295 -5.64 8.34 -8.69
CA TYR A 295 -6.80 7.71 -8.08
C TYR A 295 -6.75 6.18 -8.22
N ASN A 296 -7.20 5.42 -7.21
CA ASN A 296 -7.04 3.96 -7.11
C ASN A 296 -5.58 3.48 -7.23
N SER A 297 -4.61 4.25 -6.79
CA SER A 297 -3.24 3.78 -6.68
C SER A 297 -3.03 3.13 -5.31
N ASP A 298 -3.72 2.00 -5.13
CA ASP A 298 -3.59 1.11 -3.99
C ASP A 298 -2.19 0.47 -3.98
N GLY A 299 -1.72 -0.01 -2.86
CA GLY A 299 -0.40 -0.61 -2.71
C GLY A 299 -0.35 -2.07 -3.10
N ILE A 300 -0.68 -2.94 -2.15
CA ILE A 300 -0.74 -4.38 -2.34
C ILE A 300 -2.18 -4.83 -2.14
N ASP A 301 -2.77 -5.35 -3.22
CA ASP A 301 -4.15 -5.82 -3.26
C ASP A 301 -4.18 -7.34 -3.39
N LEU A 302 -4.45 -8.04 -2.30
CA LEU A 302 -4.61 -9.50 -2.31
C LEU A 302 -6.07 -9.85 -2.59
N PHE A 303 -6.35 -10.46 -3.75
CA PHE A 303 -7.70 -10.90 -4.11
C PHE A 303 -7.85 -12.41 -3.99
N ASN A 304 -8.63 -12.89 -3.00
CA ASN A 304 -8.92 -14.31 -2.81
C ASN A 304 -7.65 -15.18 -2.84
N CYS A 305 -6.65 -14.80 -2.05
CA CYS A 305 -5.34 -15.44 -1.96
C CYS A 305 -5.18 -16.27 -0.69
N SER A 306 -4.30 -17.27 -0.72
CA SER A 306 -3.99 -18.10 0.44
C SER A 306 -2.48 -18.30 0.65
N ASN A 307 -2.07 -18.49 1.92
CA ASN A 307 -0.68 -18.73 2.32
C ASN A 307 0.24 -17.59 1.85
N VAL A 308 -0.02 -16.36 2.33
CA VAL A 308 0.71 -15.16 1.92
C VAL A 308 1.51 -14.60 3.07
N ILE A 309 2.73 -14.19 2.81
CA ILE A 309 3.58 -13.41 3.73
C ILE A 309 3.97 -12.11 3.04
N VAL A 310 3.57 -10.98 3.62
CA VAL A 310 4.02 -9.64 3.25
C VAL A 310 4.85 -9.11 4.40
N LYS A 311 6.12 -8.76 4.16
CA LYS A 311 6.99 -8.33 5.25
C LYS A 311 8.03 -7.27 4.84
N ASN A 312 8.50 -6.52 5.84
CA ASN A 312 9.59 -5.53 5.69
C ASN A 312 9.32 -4.46 4.61
N THR A 313 8.06 -4.21 4.30
CA THR A 313 7.61 -3.46 3.12
C THR A 313 7.27 -2.02 3.49
N PHE A 314 7.60 -1.09 2.60
CA PHE A 314 7.21 0.31 2.70
C PHE A 314 6.10 0.62 1.70
N LEU A 315 5.00 1.16 2.21
CA LEU A 315 3.83 1.51 1.40
C LEU A 315 3.50 3.00 1.58
N ARG A 316 3.73 3.81 0.54
CA ARG A 316 3.19 5.17 0.46
C ARG A 316 2.28 5.28 -0.74
N ASN A 317 0.98 5.19 -0.49
CA ASN A 317 -0.05 5.11 -1.51
C ASN A 317 -1.10 6.21 -1.33
N PHE A 318 -1.74 6.59 -2.44
CA PHE A 318 -2.86 7.52 -2.38
C PHE A 318 -4.11 6.83 -1.84
N ASP A 319 -4.46 5.66 -2.40
CA ASP A 319 -5.58 4.84 -1.94
C ASP A 319 -5.09 3.76 -0.95
N ASP A 320 -5.81 2.67 -0.75
CA ASP A 320 -5.53 1.66 0.27
C ASP A 320 -4.09 1.12 0.16
N CYS A 321 -3.38 1.03 1.28
CA CYS A 321 -1.97 0.63 1.24
C CYS A 321 -1.77 -0.89 1.21
N MET A 322 -2.25 -1.58 2.25
CA MET A 322 -2.21 -3.03 2.34
C MET A 322 -3.63 -3.55 2.50
N VAL A 323 -4.18 -4.13 1.46
CA VAL A 323 -5.59 -4.47 1.44
C VAL A 323 -5.84 -5.91 0.98
N ILE A 324 -6.83 -6.56 1.61
CA ILE A 324 -7.27 -7.91 1.29
C ILE A 324 -8.72 -7.82 0.81
N LYS A 325 -8.93 -8.12 -0.46
CA LYS A 325 -10.21 -7.99 -1.17
C LYS A 325 -10.74 -9.35 -1.64
N GLY A 326 -12.02 -9.42 -1.95
CA GLY A 326 -12.64 -10.56 -2.58
C GLY A 326 -13.63 -10.10 -3.64
N ILE A 327 -13.43 -10.54 -4.87
CA ILE A 327 -14.21 -10.07 -6.02
C ILE A 327 -15.16 -11.15 -6.52
N ILE A 328 -16.37 -10.76 -6.90
CA ILE A 328 -17.34 -11.64 -7.58
C ILE A 328 -16.67 -12.30 -8.78
N GLY A 329 -16.76 -13.62 -8.83
CA GLY A 329 -16.16 -14.46 -9.84
C GLY A 329 -14.85 -15.12 -9.41
N TRP A 330 -14.21 -14.65 -8.34
CA TRP A 330 -13.11 -15.34 -7.65
C TRP A 330 -13.53 -15.82 -6.26
N ASP A 331 -14.78 -15.65 -5.94
CA ASP A 331 -15.43 -15.85 -4.67
C ASP A 331 -15.67 -17.33 -4.27
N ASP A 332 -15.18 -18.28 -5.07
CA ASP A 332 -15.07 -19.69 -4.71
C ASP A 332 -13.81 -20.01 -3.87
N ALA A 333 -12.98 -19.02 -3.57
CA ALA A 333 -11.78 -19.17 -2.74
C ALA A 333 -11.79 -18.20 -1.56
N ASN A 334 -11.26 -18.69 -0.44
CA ASN A 334 -11.05 -17.89 0.76
C ASN A 334 -9.91 -16.89 0.60
N ASN A 335 -9.89 -15.89 1.50
CA ASN A 335 -8.67 -15.20 1.90
C ASN A 335 -8.20 -15.79 3.23
N GLU A 336 -7.11 -16.55 3.22
CA GLU A 336 -6.70 -17.29 4.42
C GLU A 336 -5.19 -17.47 4.58
N ASN A 337 -4.77 -17.60 5.86
CA ASN A 337 -3.36 -17.81 6.22
C ASN A 337 -2.47 -16.68 5.67
N ILE A 338 -2.81 -15.44 5.98
CA ILE A 338 -2.10 -14.25 5.51
C ILE A 338 -1.39 -13.59 6.69
N ILE A 339 -0.11 -13.31 6.54
CA ILE A 339 0.70 -12.59 7.53
C ILE A 339 1.25 -11.32 6.88
N VAL A 340 0.98 -10.18 7.51
CA VAL A 340 1.56 -8.89 7.17
C VAL A 340 2.40 -8.43 8.36
N GLU A 341 3.72 -8.28 8.18
CA GLU A 341 4.59 -7.99 9.30
C GLU A 341 5.74 -7.02 8.98
N ASN A 342 6.16 -6.27 9.99
CA ASN A 342 7.30 -5.34 9.90
C ASN A 342 7.18 -4.32 8.77
N CYS A 343 5.96 -3.86 8.47
CA CYS A 343 5.70 -2.91 7.39
C CYS A 343 5.64 -1.48 7.92
N VAL A 344 6.11 -0.52 7.10
CA VAL A 344 5.97 0.92 7.35
C VAL A 344 4.99 1.49 6.34
N ILE A 345 3.93 2.15 6.82
CA ILE A 345 2.78 2.51 6.01
C ILE A 345 2.48 4.01 6.11
N TRP A 346 2.28 4.61 4.94
CA TRP A 346 1.81 5.97 4.76
C TRP A 346 0.67 5.99 3.76
N CYS A 347 -0.53 6.27 4.21
CA CYS A 347 -1.73 6.35 3.37
C CYS A 347 -2.16 7.81 3.20
N ASP A 348 -2.20 8.29 1.95
CA ASP A 348 -2.54 9.67 1.66
C ASP A 348 -4.05 9.92 1.68
N TRP A 349 -4.89 8.91 1.37
CA TRP A 349 -6.34 9.08 1.33
C TRP A 349 -7.16 7.85 1.72
N GLY A 350 -6.78 6.63 1.32
CA GLY A 350 -7.45 5.38 1.65
C GLY A 350 -7.19 4.91 3.07
N SER A 351 -7.17 3.60 3.29
CA SER A 351 -6.89 2.97 4.57
C SER A 351 -5.50 2.34 4.60
N ALA A 352 -4.90 2.28 5.79
CA ALA A 352 -3.53 1.76 5.92
C ALA A 352 -3.49 0.22 5.89
N LEU A 353 -4.23 -0.45 6.79
CA LEU A 353 -4.41 -1.90 6.86
C LEU A 353 -5.89 -2.20 6.71
N GLU A 354 -6.29 -2.77 5.58
CA GLU A 354 -7.72 -2.96 5.27
C GLU A 354 -8.06 -4.39 4.84
N ILE A 355 -9.24 -4.85 5.24
CA ILE A 355 -9.98 -5.95 4.64
C ILE A 355 -11.22 -5.34 4.00
N GLY A 356 -11.36 -5.48 2.68
CA GLY A 356 -12.48 -4.92 1.91
C GLY A 356 -12.05 -3.77 0.98
N ALA A 357 -12.98 -2.92 0.48
CA ALA A 357 -14.45 -2.97 0.68
C ALA A 357 -15.14 -4.20 0.07
N GLU A 358 -14.62 -4.71 -1.05
CA GLU A 358 -15.12 -5.93 -1.70
C GLU A 358 -14.75 -7.15 -0.88
N THR A 359 -15.78 -7.84 -0.36
CA THR A 359 -15.61 -8.98 0.55
C THR A 359 -16.36 -10.21 0.04
N ASN A 360 -16.23 -10.50 -1.25
CA ASN A 360 -16.78 -11.70 -1.88
C ASN A 360 -15.79 -12.87 -1.73
N ALA A 361 -16.01 -13.67 -0.72
CA ALA A 361 -15.30 -14.92 -0.46
C ALA A 361 -16.16 -15.76 0.49
N PRO A 362 -15.98 -17.09 0.58
CA PRO A 362 -16.63 -17.86 1.63
C PRO A 362 -16.15 -17.38 3.01
N GLU A 363 -14.84 -17.25 3.21
CA GLU A 363 -14.25 -16.85 4.49
C GLU A 363 -13.03 -15.95 4.32
N TYR A 364 -12.83 -15.06 5.31
CA TYR A 364 -11.56 -14.41 5.60
C TYR A 364 -11.11 -14.91 6.96
N ARG A 365 -10.00 -15.65 7.02
CA ARG A 365 -9.58 -16.28 8.27
C ARG A 365 -8.07 -16.42 8.43
N ASN A 366 -7.63 -16.49 9.69
CA ASN A 366 -6.22 -16.65 10.03
C ASN A 366 -5.36 -15.54 9.37
N ILE A 367 -5.78 -14.29 9.53
CA ILE A 367 -5.09 -13.11 9.00
C ILE A 367 -4.44 -12.38 10.16
N ILE A 368 -3.14 -12.13 10.05
CA ILE A 368 -2.34 -11.50 11.10
C ILE A 368 -1.63 -10.29 10.53
N TYR A 369 -1.89 -9.13 11.12
CA TYR A 369 -1.10 -7.93 10.94
C TYR A 369 -0.27 -7.74 12.21
N ARG A 370 1.07 -7.68 12.11
CA ARG A 370 1.91 -7.54 13.29
C ARG A 370 3.18 -6.73 13.07
N ASN A 371 3.63 -6.06 14.14
CA ASN A 371 4.87 -5.28 14.16
C ASN A 371 4.91 -4.23 13.03
N CYS A 372 3.80 -3.58 12.71
CA CYS A 372 3.71 -2.58 11.66
C CYS A 372 3.66 -1.16 12.25
N ASP A 373 4.25 -0.23 11.52
CA ASP A 373 4.26 1.19 11.85
C ASP A 373 3.42 1.96 10.81
N ILE A 374 2.31 2.54 11.22
CA ILE A 374 1.50 3.42 10.38
C ILE A 374 1.91 4.86 10.71
N ILE A 375 2.79 5.42 9.90
CA ILE A 375 3.39 6.73 10.14
C ILE A 375 2.50 7.89 9.71
N HIS A 376 1.62 7.67 8.73
CA HIS A 376 0.52 8.54 8.32
C HIS A 376 -0.67 7.72 7.84
N GLY A 377 -1.88 8.19 8.14
CA GLY A 377 -3.13 7.63 7.64
C GLY A 377 -4.17 8.74 7.48
N GLN A 378 -5.13 8.57 6.58
CA GLN A 378 -6.15 9.58 6.31
C GLN A 378 -7.58 9.09 6.55
N SER A 379 -7.91 7.87 6.19
CA SER A 379 -9.23 7.28 6.44
C SER A 379 -9.23 6.46 7.74
N SER A 380 -8.66 5.26 7.71
CA SER A 380 -8.57 4.40 8.88
C SER A 380 -7.18 3.78 9.00
N MET A 381 -6.70 3.58 10.24
CA MET A 381 -5.43 2.88 10.47
C MET A 381 -5.61 1.37 10.32
N MET A 382 -6.64 0.81 10.96
CA MET A 382 -7.01 -0.61 10.90
C MET A 382 -8.49 -0.73 10.58
N ARG A 383 -8.84 -1.39 9.47
CA ARG A 383 -10.22 -1.42 8.97
C ARG A 383 -10.64 -2.79 8.49
N ILE A 384 -11.87 -3.18 8.79
CA ILE A 384 -12.60 -4.26 8.12
C ILE A 384 -13.87 -3.65 7.52
N HIS A 385 -13.83 -3.33 6.24
CA HIS A 385 -14.91 -2.66 5.50
C HIS A 385 -15.75 -3.71 4.77
N HIS A 386 -16.77 -4.22 5.44
CA HIS A 386 -17.49 -5.41 4.98
C HIS A 386 -18.78 -5.07 4.24
N PHE A 387 -18.81 -5.36 2.92
CA PHE A 387 -19.99 -5.07 2.07
C PHE A 387 -20.70 -6.29 1.52
N ASN A 388 -20.07 -7.45 1.48
CA ASN A 388 -20.59 -8.63 0.82
C ASN A 388 -20.86 -9.78 1.82
N TYR A 389 -20.77 -11.02 1.40
CA TYR A 389 -21.30 -12.15 2.14
C TYR A 389 -20.29 -12.95 2.96
N ALA A 390 -19.02 -12.60 2.90
CA ALA A 390 -17.99 -13.37 3.59
C ALA A 390 -18.23 -13.50 5.09
N ASP A 391 -17.81 -14.63 5.66
CA ASP A 391 -17.60 -14.78 7.09
C ASP A 391 -16.15 -14.34 7.43
N ILE A 392 -16.01 -13.24 8.18
CA ILE A 392 -14.71 -12.63 8.50
C ILE A 392 -14.37 -12.89 9.97
N HIS A 393 -13.38 -13.73 10.22
CA HIS A 393 -13.06 -14.17 11.55
C HIS A 393 -11.59 -14.57 11.78
N HIS A 394 -11.20 -14.69 13.08
CA HIS A 394 -9.83 -15.02 13.47
C HIS A 394 -8.79 -14.07 12.85
N ILE A 395 -9.03 -12.76 13.00
CA ILE A 395 -8.14 -11.71 12.55
C ILE A 395 -7.41 -11.11 13.75
N LEU A 396 -6.10 -10.97 13.65
CA LEU A 396 -5.26 -10.42 14.71
C LEU A 396 -4.48 -9.20 14.20
N TYR A 397 -4.61 -8.08 14.92
CA TYR A 397 -3.73 -6.93 14.83
C TYR A 397 -2.88 -6.88 16.10
N GLU A 398 -1.57 -7.06 16.00
CA GLU A 398 -0.67 -7.17 17.16
C GLU A 398 0.58 -6.29 16.99
N ASN A 399 0.94 -5.55 18.05
CA ASN A 399 2.12 -4.68 18.07
C ASN A 399 2.10 -3.66 16.90
N ILE A 400 0.99 -2.95 16.73
CA ILE A 400 0.86 -1.90 15.70
C ILE A 400 1.11 -0.54 16.34
N ASN A 401 1.99 0.25 15.73
CA ASN A 401 2.23 1.63 16.11
C ASN A 401 1.52 2.56 15.11
N CYS A 402 0.79 3.55 15.62
CA CYS A 402 0.07 4.53 14.82
C CYS A 402 0.51 5.94 15.20
N GLU A 403 0.80 6.78 14.22
CA GLU A 403 1.27 8.14 14.44
C GLU A 403 0.25 9.16 13.95
N TYR A 404 -0.10 10.14 14.80
CA TYR A 404 -1.06 11.20 14.50
C TYR A 404 -0.42 12.56 14.71
N THR A 405 -0.36 13.38 13.68
CA THR A 405 0.27 14.69 13.74
C THR A 405 -0.74 15.83 13.60
N LYS A 406 -0.40 17.01 14.10
CA LYS A 406 -1.18 18.23 13.91
C LYS A 406 -1.19 18.73 12.45
N TYR A 407 -0.31 18.20 11.61
CA TYR A 407 -0.22 18.54 10.19
C TYR A 407 -1.11 17.69 9.31
N GLN A 408 -1.77 16.69 9.89
CA GLN A 408 -2.70 15.83 9.18
C GLN A 408 -3.97 16.63 8.85
N GLU A 409 -4.25 16.79 7.57
CA GLU A 409 -5.39 17.55 7.07
C GLU A 409 -6.51 16.62 6.60
N SER A 410 -7.74 17.10 6.68
CA SER A 410 -8.89 16.36 6.13
C SER A 410 -8.80 16.29 4.62
N GLY A 411 -9.11 15.13 4.06
CA GLY A 411 -9.36 15.00 2.63
C GLY A 411 -10.49 15.91 2.17
N VAL A 412 -10.41 16.40 0.94
CA VAL A 412 -11.42 17.26 0.32
C VAL A 412 -12.01 16.58 -0.91
N ILE A 413 -13.22 16.99 -1.29
CA ILE A 413 -13.85 16.57 -2.54
C ILE A 413 -13.81 17.74 -3.51
N GLN A 414 -13.38 17.48 -4.72
CA GLN A 414 -13.49 18.39 -5.85
C GLN A 414 -14.43 17.77 -6.89
N ASN A 415 -15.47 18.49 -7.30
CA ASN A 415 -16.45 18.00 -8.28
C ASN A 415 -16.13 18.47 -9.71
N SER A 416 -15.27 19.47 -9.86
CA SER A 416 -14.76 19.92 -11.15
C SER A 416 -13.41 20.62 -10.99
N ASP A 417 -12.69 20.87 -12.08
CA ASP A 417 -11.39 21.53 -12.07
C ASP A 417 -11.46 23.00 -11.59
N ASP A 418 -12.65 23.60 -11.66
CA ASP A 418 -12.89 25.01 -11.31
C ASP A 418 -13.49 25.18 -9.90
N GLU A 419 -13.78 24.12 -9.16
CA GLU A 419 -14.41 24.21 -7.83
C GLU A 419 -13.41 24.38 -6.71
N VAL A 420 -13.84 25.18 -5.71
CA VAL A 420 -13.16 25.24 -4.42
C VAL A 420 -13.36 23.92 -3.68
N TYR A 421 -12.30 23.38 -3.10
CA TYR A 421 -12.32 22.16 -2.31
C TYR A 421 -13.24 22.26 -1.10
N PHE A 422 -14.00 21.20 -0.87
CA PHE A 422 -14.82 21.04 0.32
C PHE A 422 -14.25 19.97 1.24
N SER A 423 -14.11 20.25 2.53
CA SER A 423 -13.77 19.23 3.51
C SER A 423 -14.88 18.18 3.56
N ARG A 424 -14.51 16.91 3.45
CA ARG A 424 -15.46 15.79 3.47
C ARG A 424 -16.17 15.63 4.79
N LEU A 425 -15.46 15.80 5.87
CA LEU A 425 -15.95 15.65 7.25
C LEU A 425 -15.05 16.46 8.17
N ASN A 426 -15.60 16.97 9.22
CA ASN A 426 -14.96 17.85 10.21
C ASN A 426 -13.88 17.18 11.08
N THR A 427 -13.40 16.00 10.76
CA THR A 427 -12.60 15.26 11.74
C THR A 427 -11.11 15.29 11.49
N GLY A 428 -10.63 15.49 10.28
CA GLY A 428 -9.19 15.59 9.99
C GLY A 428 -8.27 14.48 10.54
N HIS A 429 -8.84 13.54 11.28
CA HIS A 429 -8.09 12.48 11.95
C HIS A 429 -8.72 11.14 11.63
N PRO A 430 -7.93 10.16 11.14
CA PRO A 430 -8.41 8.84 10.79
C PRO A 430 -8.89 8.06 12.02
N GLU A 431 -9.81 7.14 11.80
CA GLU A 431 -10.17 6.18 12.81
C GLU A 431 -8.98 5.26 13.15
N LEU A 432 -8.80 4.97 14.43
CA LEU A 432 -7.81 3.96 14.86
C LEU A 432 -8.25 2.56 14.44
N ILE A 433 -9.53 2.25 14.70
CA ILE A 433 -10.18 0.98 14.35
C ILE A 433 -11.53 1.30 13.75
N ASN A 434 -11.85 0.69 12.61
CA ASN A 434 -13.14 0.85 11.96
C ASN A 434 -13.67 -0.49 11.39
N LEU A 435 -14.70 -1.03 12.03
CA LEU A 435 -15.30 -2.32 11.67
C LEU A 435 -16.78 -2.12 11.30
N PRO A 436 -17.13 -1.69 10.08
CA PRO A 436 -18.51 -1.61 9.65
C PRO A 436 -18.94 -2.81 8.81
N ILE A 437 -20.16 -3.31 9.04
CA ILE A 437 -20.91 -4.07 8.04
C ILE A 437 -21.82 -3.08 7.31
N CYS A 438 -21.63 -2.91 6.02
CA CYS A 438 -22.25 -1.87 5.24
C CYS A 438 -23.26 -2.41 4.22
N SER A 439 -24.19 -1.53 3.82
CA SER A 439 -25.15 -1.79 2.76
C SER A 439 -25.23 -0.58 1.83
N ASN A 440 -24.54 -0.64 0.72
CA ASN A 440 -24.72 0.32 -0.38
C ASN A 440 -24.58 -0.37 -1.73
N ILE A 441 -25.02 0.30 -2.78
CA ILE A 441 -25.03 -0.28 -4.13
C ILE A 441 -23.66 -0.22 -4.83
N VAL A 442 -22.71 0.51 -4.31
CA VAL A 442 -21.40 0.67 -4.95
C VAL A 442 -20.58 -0.61 -4.80
N TYR A 443 -20.42 -1.09 -3.57
CA TYR A 443 -19.63 -2.29 -3.27
C TYR A 443 -20.51 -3.51 -2.93
N GLY A 444 -21.69 -3.31 -2.36
CA GLY A 444 -22.63 -4.36 -1.91
C GLY A 444 -23.71 -4.74 -2.92
N ARG A 445 -23.39 -4.84 -4.20
CA ARG A 445 -24.35 -5.07 -5.31
C ARG A 445 -25.08 -6.41 -5.28
N ASP A 446 -24.49 -7.43 -4.68
CA ASP A 446 -25.07 -8.75 -4.53
C ASP A 446 -26.24 -8.81 -3.54
N GLY A 447 -26.37 -7.77 -2.71
CA GLY A 447 -27.39 -7.70 -1.66
C GLY A 447 -27.17 -8.66 -0.48
N GLN A 448 -26.21 -9.59 -0.60
CA GLN A 448 -25.88 -10.53 0.45
C GLN A 448 -24.90 -9.89 1.44
N LYS A 449 -25.00 -10.28 2.71
CA LYS A 449 -24.13 -9.79 3.77
C LYS A 449 -23.64 -10.96 4.62
N GLY A 450 -22.44 -10.79 5.18
CA GLY A 450 -21.82 -11.77 6.06
C GLY A 450 -21.72 -11.29 7.50
N LEU A 451 -20.74 -11.83 8.20
CA LEU A 451 -20.49 -11.62 9.63
C LEU A 451 -19.06 -11.13 9.87
N ILE A 452 -18.85 -10.49 11.01
CA ILE A 452 -17.49 -10.20 11.53
C ILE A 452 -17.45 -10.73 12.96
N HIS A 453 -16.52 -11.62 13.27
CA HIS A 453 -16.35 -12.12 14.63
C HIS A 453 -14.92 -12.59 14.95
N ASP A 454 -14.62 -12.73 16.25
CA ASP A 454 -13.31 -13.19 16.73
C ASP A 454 -12.14 -12.33 16.20
N ILE A 455 -12.25 -11.01 16.37
CA ILE A 455 -11.22 -10.04 15.98
C ILE A 455 -10.48 -9.56 17.21
N SER A 456 -9.14 -9.55 17.14
CA SER A 456 -8.29 -9.14 18.25
C SER A 456 -7.36 -8.00 17.86
N PHE A 457 -7.35 -6.95 18.68
CA PHE A 457 -6.39 -5.85 18.66
C PHE A 457 -5.54 -5.93 19.93
N LYS A 458 -4.22 -6.11 19.80
CA LYS A 458 -3.35 -6.35 20.93
C LYS A 458 -2.06 -5.53 20.85
N ASN A 459 -1.70 -4.87 21.95
CA ASN A 459 -0.48 -4.04 22.02
C ASN A 459 -0.46 -2.96 20.90
N ILE A 460 -1.48 -2.12 20.84
CA ILE A 460 -1.54 -1.02 19.89
C ILE A 460 -1.01 0.24 20.57
N THR A 461 0.03 0.85 19.99
CA THR A 461 0.62 2.08 20.51
C THR A 461 0.29 3.25 19.60
N VAL A 462 -0.25 4.31 20.17
CA VAL A 462 -0.60 5.54 19.47
C VAL A 462 0.31 6.67 19.95
N TYR A 463 1.10 7.21 19.04
CA TYR A 463 1.85 8.45 19.21
C TYR A 463 1.04 9.59 18.61
N LYS A 464 0.64 10.58 19.38
CA LYS A 464 -0.11 11.72 18.87
C LYS A 464 0.38 13.04 19.42
N ASP A 465 0.31 14.08 18.62
CA ASP A 465 0.49 15.45 19.10
C ASP A 465 -0.60 15.80 20.12
N ASN A 466 -0.27 16.57 21.14
CA ASN A 466 -1.21 16.95 22.21
C ASN A 466 -2.46 17.67 21.71
N MET A 467 -2.35 18.37 20.58
CA MET A 467 -3.46 19.09 19.94
C MET A 467 -4.44 18.18 19.21
N VAL A 468 -4.04 16.94 18.93
CA VAL A 468 -4.87 15.94 18.22
C VAL A 468 -5.77 15.24 19.23
N PRO A 469 -7.09 15.12 19.00
CA PRO A 469 -7.98 14.35 19.87
C PRO A 469 -7.66 12.84 19.83
N ASN A 470 -8.19 12.08 20.79
CA ASN A 470 -8.08 10.62 20.72
C ASN A 470 -8.82 10.08 19.50
N PRO A 471 -8.19 9.22 18.69
CA PRO A 471 -8.79 8.71 17.46
C PRO A 471 -10.04 7.85 17.77
N PRO A 472 -11.06 7.87 16.89
CA PRO A 472 -12.26 7.07 17.07
C PRO A 472 -12.01 5.56 16.90
N ILE A 473 -12.79 4.77 17.62
CA ILE A 473 -12.94 3.32 17.44
C ILE A 473 -14.39 3.06 17.08
N LEU A 474 -14.65 2.60 15.87
CA LEU A 474 -15.99 2.39 15.33
C LEU A 474 -16.24 0.89 15.13
N VAL A 475 -17.30 0.35 15.74
CA VAL A 475 -17.70 -1.06 15.57
C VAL A 475 -19.21 -1.11 15.36
N ARG A 476 -19.66 -1.41 14.14
CA ARG A 476 -21.06 -1.25 13.74
C ARG A 476 -21.54 -2.41 12.88
N GLY A 477 -22.28 -3.34 13.48
CA GLY A 477 -23.06 -4.34 12.74
C GLY A 477 -24.18 -3.68 11.91
N LEU A 478 -24.77 -4.40 11.00
CA LEU A 478 -25.78 -3.88 10.07
C LEU A 478 -27.22 -4.05 10.59
N ASN A 479 -27.56 -5.25 11.08
CA ASN A 479 -28.87 -5.63 11.61
C ASN A 479 -28.76 -6.90 12.47
N GLU A 480 -29.88 -7.48 12.90
CA GLU A 480 -29.93 -8.67 13.77
C GLU A 480 -29.32 -9.93 13.13
N GLU A 481 -29.30 -10.05 11.81
CA GLU A 481 -28.74 -11.18 11.06
C GLU A 481 -27.27 -10.98 10.70
N HIS A 482 -26.80 -9.73 10.64
CA HIS A 482 -25.45 -9.34 10.19
C HIS A 482 -24.77 -8.54 11.29
N THR A 483 -24.28 -9.26 12.29
CA THR A 483 -23.73 -8.71 13.53
C THR A 483 -22.22 -8.71 13.54
N ILE A 484 -21.66 -7.94 14.48
CA ILE A 484 -20.26 -8.03 14.88
C ILE A 484 -20.20 -8.60 16.28
N ASP A 485 -19.38 -9.64 16.49
CA ASP A 485 -19.31 -10.36 17.75
C ASP A 485 -17.86 -10.68 18.16
N ASN A 486 -17.64 -10.77 19.48
CA ASN A 486 -16.39 -11.20 20.09
C ASN A 486 -15.14 -10.37 19.63
N ILE A 487 -15.17 -9.08 19.92
CA ILE A 487 -14.04 -8.15 19.62
C ILE A 487 -13.22 -7.95 20.90
N SER A 488 -11.92 -8.23 20.84
CA SER A 488 -10.98 -8.00 21.94
C SER A 488 -10.07 -6.81 21.63
N ILE A 489 -10.06 -5.82 22.51
CA ILE A 489 -9.17 -4.67 22.50
C ILE A 489 -8.30 -4.76 23.75
N ASP A 490 -7.05 -5.22 23.58
CA ASP A 490 -6.15 -5.53 24.67
C ASP A 490 -4.88 -4.65 24.59
N ASN A 491 -4.57 -3.95 25.68
CA ASN A 491 -3.37 -3.13 25.81
C ASN A 491 -3.20 -2.11 24.67
N VAL A 492 -4.19 -1.26 24.48
CA VAL A 492 -4.06 -0.06 23.62
C VAL A 492 -3.55 1.10 24.47
N VAL A 493 -2.47 1.74 24.02
CA VAL A 493 -1.79 2.81 24.74
C VAL A 493 -1.70 4.06 23.87
N ILE A 494 -2.15 5.20 24.38
CA ILE A 494 -2.09 6.50 23.68
C ILE A 494 -1.17 7.43 24.48
N ASN A 495 -0.03 7.82 23.89
CA ASN A 495 1.01 8.63 24.54
C ASN A 495 1.42 8.11 25.94
N GLY A 496 1.52 6.81 26.11
CA GLY A 496 1.90 6.16 27.37
C GLY A 496 0.74 5.94 28.34
N GLU A 497 -0.48 6.41 28.04
CA GLU A 497 -1.68 6.19 28.84
C GLU A 497 -2.50 5.05 28.27
N LYS A 498 -2.89 4.09 29.13
CA LYS A 498 -3.72 2.95 28.73
C LYS A 498 -5.13 3.43 28.36
N LEU A 499 -5.60 2.99 27.20
CA LEU A 499 -6.97 3.22 26.78
C LEU A 499 -7.90 2.25 27.49
N GLU A 500 -8.86 2.80 28.20
CA GLU A 500 -9.95 2.05 28.84
C GLU A 500 -11.28 2.36 28.15
N LYS A 501 -12.27 1.50 28.34
CA LYS A 501 -13.59 1.66 27.73
C LYS A 501 -14.26 3.01 28.05
N ASN A 502 -14.01 3.56 29.24
CA ASN A 502 -14.61 4.82 29.72
C ASN A 502 -13.95 6.10 29.14
N ASN A 503 -12.70 6.01 28.64
CA ASN A 503 -11.99 7.13 28.03
C ASN A 503 -11.75 6.95 26.52
N ALA A 504 -12.15 5.80 25.96
CA ALA A 504 -12.10 5.53 24.53
C ALA A 504 -13.17 6.34 23.79
N ASN A 505 -12.78 6.91 22.63
CA ASN A 505 -13.75 7.44 21.68
C ASN A 505 -14.43 6.29 20.92
N LEU A 506 -15.17 5.47 21.66
CA LEU A 506 -15.79 4.24 21.19
C LEU A 506 -17.23 4.50 20.72
N GLN A 507 -17.51 4.14 19.48
CA GLN A 507 -18.84 4.20 18.87
C GLN A 507 -19.26 2.81 18.42
N ILE A 508 -20.24 2.25 19.10
CA ILE A 508 -20.85 0.94 18.83
C ILE A 508 -22.37 1.11 18.60
N ASN A 509 -22.95 0.18 17.89
CA ASN A 509 -24.40 0.10 17.74
C ASN A 509 -24.99 -1.17 18.40
N GLU A 510 -26.30 -1.30 18.37
CA GLU A 510 -27.07 -2.41 18.97
C GLU A 510 -26.82 -3.78 18.31
N PHE A 511 -26.21 -3.81 17.11
CA PHE A 511 -25.87 -5.03 16.37
C PHE A 511 -24.41 -5.49 16.61
N THR A 512 -23.81 -4.98 17.68
CA THR A 512 -22.45 -5.31 18.08
C THR A 512 -22.47 -5.94 19.48
N ASN A 513 -21.94 -7.15 19.60
CA ASN A 513 -21.94 -7.93 20.82
C ASN A 513 -20.51 -8.21 21.31
N ASN A 514 -20.37 -8.51 22.62
CA ASN A 514 -19.16 -9.05 23.23
C ASN A 514 -17.86 -8.29 22.92
N ILE A 515 -17.85 -6.96 23.10
CA ILE A 515 -16.61 -6.16 23.04
C ILE A 515 -15.93 -6.16 24.41
N SER A 516 -14.70 -6.62 24.47
CA SER A 516 -13.86 -6.62 25.68
C SER A 516 -12.69 -5.63 25.56
N PHE A 517 -12.45 -4.88 26.64
CA PHE A 517 -11.26 -4.08 26.85
C PHE A 517 -10.43 -4.70 27.98
N LYS A 518 -9.14 -4.98 27.74
CA LYS A 518 -8.24 -5.63 28.72
C LYS A 518 -6.95 -4.84 28.93
#